data_41a0dca094fa0add28894fd2d9aab4aa
#
_entry.id   41a0dca094fa0add28894fd2d9aab4aa
#
_cell.length_a   1.000
_cell.length_b   1.000
_cell.length_c   1.000
_cell.angle_alpha   90.00
_cell.angle_beta   90.00
_cell.angle_gamma   90.00
#
_symmetry.space_group_name_H-M   'P 1'
#
loop_
_entity.id
_entity.type
_entity.pdbx_description
1 polymer ?
#
loop_
_entity_poly.entity_id
_entity_poly.type
_entity_poly.pdbx_seq_one_letter_code
_entity_poly.pdbx_strand_id
1 'polypeptide(L)'
;MATTYKLAYAAGFTSAQVVASQAWLGCLFFALATLAGHALGHRWQRVGWKLALKLMGLGALTCLTSILYCYAMSVLPAPVALTLLFQFTWLGLVWQTVMTRRPPRPLQVASALAIVFGTVFASGVYKTGITGYDPVALLCALGAAVSCSLFVTLSGKVEAPCSSEQRGVIVCAGSVVMSLTVCPDYVVSGVLAQGILPFAVIAGFFGMLCPVLLFGMGSPHLPAGLSTVMAAAELPAGLLIAMIVLGEPLGVVEWLGVAIILAGVCLAQVPSLLGGREARRAAAGQAVS
;
A
#
# COMPACT_ATOMS: atom_id res chain seq x y z
N MET A 1 -2.86 -5.41 8.54
CA MET A 1 -4.09 -4.71 8.10
C MET A 1 -5.23 -5.67 7.74
N ALA A 2 -5.01 -6.69 6.90
CA ALA A 2 -6.03 -7.67 6.51
C ALA A 2 -6.81 -8.27 7.70
N THR A 3 -6.09 -8.68 8.74
CA THR A 3 -6.66 -9.23 9.98
C THR A 3 -7.57 -8.24 10.71
N THR A 4 -7.15 -6.97 10.81
CA THR A 4 -7.95 -5.92 11.46
C THR A 4 -9.27 -5.71 10.73
N TYR A 5 -9.26 -5.72 9.40
CA TYR A 5 -10.47 -5.60 8.58
C TYR A 5 -11.41 -6.79 8.79
N LYS A 6 -10.89 -8.02 8.76
CA LYS A 6 -11.68 -9.24 9.02
C LYS A 6 -12.31 -9.23 10.40
N LEU A 7 -11.58 -8.79 11.43
CA LEU A 7 -12.12 -8.66 12.78
C LEU A 7 -13.21 -7.59 12.88
N ALA A 8 -13.05 -6.46 12.18
CA ALA A 8 -14.10 -5.44 12.12
C ALA A 8 -15.37 -5.96 11.44
N TYR A 9 -15.23 -6.75 10.36
CA TYR A 9 -16.39 -7.39 9.71
C TYR A 9 -17.07 -8.42 10.60
N ALA A 10 -16.30 -9.22 11.34
CA ALA A 10 -16.83 -10.16 12.33
C ALA A 10 -17.58 -9.43 13.47
N ALA A 11 -17.19 -8.19 13.79
CA ALA A 11 -17.89 -7.33 14.73
C ALA A 11 -19.15 -6.65 14.14
N GLY A 12 -19.49 -6.91 12.87
CA GLY A 12 -20.70 -6.41 12.21
C GLY A 12 -20.54 -5.08 11.45
N PHE A 13 -19.32 -4.56 11.31
CA PHE A 13 -19.08 -3.32 10.56
C PHE A 13 -18.96 -3.60 9.06
N THR A 14 -19.43 -2.68 8.24
CA THR A 14 -19.34 -2.76 6.77
C THR A 14 -17.96 -2.32 6.26
N SER A 15 -17.60 -2.78 5.05
CA SER A 15 -16.37 -2.36 4.39
C SER A 15 -16.28 -0.84 4.21
N ALA A 16 -17.42 -0.18 3.89
CA ALA A 16 -17.50 1.26 3.75
C ALA A 16 -17.19 2.00 5.07
N GLN A 17 -17.74 1.52 6.20
CA GLN A 17 -17.47 2.08 7.52
C GLN A 17 -16.00 1.93 7.92
N VAL A 18 -15.38 0.79 7.64
CA VAL A 18 -13.96 0.54 7.93
C VAL A 18 -13.07 1.47 7.11
N VAL A 19 -13.33 1.64 5.82
CA VAL A 19 -12.57 2.55 4.93
C VAL A 19 -12.72 4.01 5.37
N ALA A 20 -13.95 4.44 5.65
CA ALA A 20 -14.19 5.80 6.14
C ALA A 20 -13.45 6.05 7.46
N SER A 21 -13.55 5.10 8.41
CA SER A 21 -12.85 5.17 9.69
C SER A 21 -11.32 5.31 9.52
N GLN A 22 -10.73 4.50 8.63
CA GLN A 22 -9.30 4.56 8.32
C GLN A 22 -8.91 5.93 7.75
N ALA A 23 -9.68 6.48 6.81
CA ALA A 23 -9.40 7.77 6.18
C ALA A 23 -9.48 8.92 7.21
N TRP A 24 -10.54 8.94 8.03
CA TRP A 24 -10.75 9.98 9.04
C TRP A 24 -9.70 9.92 10.15
N LEU A 25 -9.43 8.75 10.72
CA LEU A 25 -8.42 8.61 11.78
C LEU A 25 -7.00 8.82 11.22
N GLY A 26 -6.71 8.36 10.01
CA GLY A 26 -5.45 8.65 9.33
C GLY A 26 -5.24 10.15 9.15
N CYS A 27 -6.26 10.89 8.72
CA CYS A 27 -6.22 12.35 8.60
C CYS A 27 -5.99 13.02 9.97
N LEU A 28 -6.70 12.57 11.01
CA LEU A 28 -6.53 13.07 12.37
C LEU A 28 -5.10 12.84 12.87
N PHE A 29 -4.55 11.66 12.70
CA PHE A 29 -3.18 11.35 13.13
C PHE A 29 -2.13 12.18 12.39
N PHE A 30 -2.29 12.40 11.07
CA PHE A 30 -1.40 13.28 10.33
C PHE A 30 -1.55 14.75 10.76
N ALA A 31 -2.76 15.21 11.07
CA ALA A 31 -2.99 16.55 11.62
C ALA A 31 -2.28 16.70 12.97
N LEU A 32 -2.41 15.72 13.87
CA LEU A 32 -1.72 15.72 15.15
C LEU A 32 -0.19 15.67 14.98
N ALA A 33 0.32 14.83 14.05
CA ALA A 33 1.75 14.77 13.75
C ALA A 33 2.28 16.12 13.21
N THR A 34 1.49 16.80 12.36
CA THR A 34 1.84 18.12 11.83
C THR A 34 1.85 19.19 12.92
N LEU A 35 0.88 19.16 13.84
CA LEU A 35 0.84 20.07 15.00
C LEU A 35 2.04 19.83 15.91
N ALA A 36 2.38 18.58 16.19
CA ALA A 36 3.56 18.20 16.97
C ALA A 36 4.86 18.66 16.28
N GLY A 37 4.99 18.45 14.96
CA GLY A 37 6.11 18.93 14.17
C GLY A 37 6.24 20.44 14.19
N HIS A 38 5.12 21.17 14.16
CA HIS A 38 5.12 22.62 14.28
C HIS A 38 5.59 23.10 15.68
N ALA A 39 5.16 22.42 16.73
CA ALA A 39 5.63 22.69 18.10
C ALA A 39 7.13 22.42 18.26
N LEU A 40 7.72 21.50 17.47
CA LEU A 40 9.15 21.21 17.40
C LEU A 40 9.94 22.15 16.48
N GLY A 41 9.30 23.20 15.92
CA GLY A 41 9.94 24.21 15.09
C GLY A 41 9.88 23.96 13.58
N HIS A 42 9.18 22.93 13.11
CA HIS A 42 8.95 22.74 11.68
C HIS A 42 8.02 23.84 11.16
N ARG A 43 8.50 24.58 10.13
CA ARG A 43 7.71 25.67 9.56
C ARG A 43 6.65 25.12 8.60
N TRP A 44 5.42 25.59 8.77
CA TRP A 44 4.36 25.34 7.79
C TRP A 44 4.73 26.00 6.45
N GLN A 45 4.78 25.20 5.39
CA GLN A 45 5.06 25.70 4.05
C GLN A 45 3.76 25.90 3.28
N ARG A 46 3.65 26.99 2.54
CA ARG A 46 2.47 27.25 1.70
C ARG A 46 2.51 26.34 0.47
N VAL A 47 1.53 25.46 0.36
CA VAL A 47 1.34 24.59 -0.79
C VAL A 47 0.37 25.27 -1.75
N GLY A 48 0.79 25.48 -3.01
CA GLY A 48 -0.08 26.06 -4.03
C GLY A 48 -1.29 25.13 -4.31
N TRP A 49 -2.45 25.73 -4.63
CA TRP A 49 -3.69 24.99 -4.83
C TRP A 49 -3.61 23.87 -5.87
N LYS A 50 -2.85 24.07 -6.97
CA LYS A 50 -2.62 23.04 -8.02
C LYS A 50 -1.88 21.82 -7.47
N LEU A 51 -0.89 22.05 -6.61
CA LEU A 51 -0.14 20.98 -5.96
C LEU A 51 -0.99 20.30 -4.88
N ALA A 52 -1.76 21.06 -4.10
CA ALA A 52 -2.69 20.50 -3.14
C ALA A 52 -3.72 19.59 -3.81
N LEU A 53 -4.29 19.98 -4.95
CA LEU A 53 -5.22 19.17 -5.72
C LEU A 53 -4.57 17.86 -6.24
N LYS A 54 -3.31 17.91 -6.71
CA LYS A 54 -2.56 16.71 -7.08
C LYS A 54 -2.35 15.76 -5.89
N LEU A 55 -1.99 16.29 -4.72
CA LEU A 55 -1.81 15.51 -3.51
C LEU A 55 -3.14 14.91 -3.01
N MET A 56 -4.25 15.67 -3.08
CA MET A 56 -5.58 15.15 -2.77
C MET A 56 -6.00 14.04 -3.77
N GLY A 57 -5.64 14.17 -5.06
CA GLY A 57 -5.82 13.12 -6.05
C GLY A 57 -5.08 11.83 -5.70
N LEU A 58 -3.86 11.93 -5.16
CA LEU A 58 -3.14 10.78 -4.61
C LEU A 58 -3.90 10.15 -3.43
N GLY A 59 -4.49 10.97 -2.57
CA GLY A 59 -5.34 10.52 -1.48
C GLY A 59 -6.61 9.81 -1.96
N ALA A 60 -7.23 10.31 -3.02
CA ALA A 60 -8.37 9.63 -3.64
C ALA A 60 -7.98 8.24 -4.19
N LEU A 61 -6.79 8.10 -4.79
CA LEU A 61 -6.28 6.80 -5.25
C LEU A 61 -6.03 5.84 -4.09
N THR A 62 -5.45 6.29 -2.98
CA THR A 62 -5.27 5.43 -1.78
C THR A 62 -6.61 5.01 -1.19
N CYS A 63 -7.58 5.90 -1.13
CA CYS A 63 -8.92 5.56 -0.68
C CYS A 63 -9.61 4.57 -1.62
N LEU A 64 -9.50 4.75 -2.94
CA LEU A 64 -10.02 3.82 -3.94
C LEU A 64 -9.40 2.43 -3.77
N THR A 65 -8.08 2.35 -3.53
CA THR A 65 -7.40 1.09 -3.18
C THR A 65 -8.05 0.46 -1.94
N SER A 66 -8.26 1.23 -0.89
CA SER A 66 -8.88 0.74 0.36
C SER A 66 -10.32 0.29 0.14
N ILE A 67 -11.13 1.02 -0.62
CA ILE A 67 -12.52 0.64 -0.94
C ILE A 67 -12.56 -0.72 -1.63
N LEU A 68 -11.80 -0.87 -2.70
CA LEU A 68 -11.77 -2.09 -3.50
C LEU A 68 -11.19 -3.27 -2.71
N TYR A 69 -10.12 -3.02 -1.96
CA TYR A 69 -9.47 -4.04 -1.15
C TYR A 69 -10.31 -4.49 0.03
N CYS A 70 -10.94 -3.55 0.76
CA CYS A 70 -11.83 -3.89 1.87
C CYS A 70 -13.06 -4.67 1.40
N TYR A 71 -13.63 -4.32 0.24
CA TYR A 71 -14.70 -5.12 -0.35
C TYR A 71 -14.21 -6.55 -0.69
N ALA A 72 -13.07 -6.68 -1.36
CA ALA A 72 -12.49 -7.99 -1.65
C ALA A 72 -12.23 -8.81 -0.37
N MET A 73 -11.71 -8.18 0.69
CA MET A 73 -11.46 -8.79 1.99
C MET A 73 -12.74 -9.22 2.73
N SER A 74 -13.88 -8.60 2.45
CA SER A 74 -15.16 -9.02 3.06
C SER A 74 -15.69 -10.35 2.49
N VAL A 75 -15.28 -10.69 1.26
CA VAL A 75 -15.76 -11.86 0.51
C VAL A 75 -14.69 -12.94 0.40
N LEU A 76 -13.44 -12.57 0.11
CA LEU A 76 -12.34 -13.50 -0.12
C LEU A 76 -11.61 -13.88 1.18
N PRO A 77 -10.95 -15.06 1.23
CA PRO A 77 -9.95 -15.37 2.25
C PRO A 77 -8.82 -14.32 2.25
N ALA A 78 -8.28 -14.02 3.42
CA ALA A 78 -7.24 -13.00 3.56
C ALA A 78 -5.98 -13.30 2.72
N PRO A 79 -5.46 -14.54 2.62
CA PRO A 79 -4.32 -14.86 1.75
C PRO A 79 -4.59 -14.53 0.28
N VAL A 80 -5.79 -14.85 -0.22
CA VAL A 80 -6.17 -14.58 -1.62
C VAL A 80 -6.19 -13.08 -1.91
N ALA A 81 -6.91 -12.32 -1.09
CA ALA A 81 -7.02 -10.87 -1.27
C ALA A 81 -5.66 -10.17 -1.13
N LEU A 82 -4.83 -10.59 -0.17
CA LEU A 82 -3.50 -10.03 0.06
C LEU A 82 -2.55 -10.32 -1.12
N THR A 83 -2.50 -11.55 -1.59
CA THR A 83 -1.64 -11.93 -2.73
C THR A 83 -2.06 -11.26 -4.03
N LEU A 84 -3.36 -11.04 -4.25
CA LEU A 84 -3.87 -10.28 -5.39
C LEU A 84 -3.52 -8.80 -5.29
N LEU A 85 -3.61 -8.19 -4.11
CA LEU A 85 -3.14 -6.81 -3.92
C LEU A 85 -1.67 -6.68 -4.28
N PHE A 86 -0.82 -7.64 -3.92
CA PHE A 86 0.62 -7.61 -4.19
C PHE A 86 0.99 -7.60 -5.69
N GLN A 87 0.01 -7.80 -6.58
CA GLN A 87 0.20 -7.58 -8.03
C GLN A 87 0.59 -6.12 -8.35
N PHE A 88 0.35 -5.17 -7.43
CA PHE A 88 0.77 -3.78 -7.62
C PHE A 88 2.27 -3.64 -7.92
N THR A 89 3.11 -4.59 -7.50
CA THR A 89 4.57 -4.55 -7.67
C THR A 89 4.99 -4.62 -9.13
N TRP A 90 4.46 -5.57 -9.91
CA TRP A 90 4.76 -5.67 -11.33
C TRP A 90 3.94 -4.69 -12.18
N LEU A 91 2.72 -4.35 -11.75
CA LEU A 91 1.93 -3.29 -12.39
C LEU A 91 2.65 -1.95 -12.35
N GLY A 92 3.41 -1.66 -11.29
CA GLY A 92 4.30 -0.51 -11.22
C GLY A 92 5.35 -0.48 -12.32
N LEU A 93 5.90 -1.64 -12.72
CA LEU A 93 6.81 -1.75 -13.87
C LEU A 93 6.10 -1.44 -15.19
N VAL A 94 4.86 -1.89 -15.34
CA VAL A 94 4.04 -1.57 -16.52
C VAL A 94 3.83 -0.05 -16.63
N TRP A 95 3.39 0.59 -15.54
CA TRP A 95 3.22 2.05 -15.51
C TRP A 95 4.52 2.80 -15.81
N GLN A 96 5.63 2.36 -15.24
CA GLN A 96 6.94 2.93 -15.52
C GLN A 96 7.29 2.82 -17.00
N THR A 97 7.07 1.65 -17.61
CA THR A 97 7.33 1.40 -19.04
C THR A 97 6.47 2.31 -19.92
N VAL A 98 5.16 2.40 -19.64
CA VAL A 98 4.23 3.27 -20.38
C VAL A 98 4.64 4.73 -20.28
N MET A 99 4.99 5.19 -19.08
CA MET A 99 5.34 6.60 -18.84
C MET A 99 6.71 6.99 -19.40
N THR A 100 7.69 6.08 -19.35
CA THR A 100 9.06 6.36 -19.86
C THR A 100 9.23 6.02 -21.32
N ARG A 101 8.26 5.29 -21.91
CA ARG A 101 8.32 4.74 -23.27
C ARG A 101 9.59 3.92 -23.53
N ARG A 102 10.16 3.32 -22.48
CA ARG A 102 11.35 2.46 -22.58
C ARG A 102 10.95 1.03 -22.27
N PRO A 103 11.38 0.04 -23.08
CA PRO A 103 11.07 -1.35 -22.82
C PRO A 103 11.65 -1.80 -21.47
N PRO A 104 10.96 -2.70 -20.74
CA PRO A 104 11.46 -3.22 -19.48
C PRO A 104 12.71 -4.08 -19.73
N ARG A 105 13.63 -4.09 -18.78
CA ARG A 105 14.81 -4.96 -18.86
C ARG A 105 14.40 -6.42 -18.71
N PRO A 106 15.12 -7.39 -19.32
CA PRO A 106 14.77 -8.83 -19.23
C PRO A 106 14.58 -9.31 -17.78
N LEU A 107 15.40 -8.80 -16.87
CA LEU A 107 15.33 -9.13 -15.45
C LEU A 107 14.03 -8.64 -14.80
N GLN A 108 13.50 -7.49 -15.24
CA GLN A 108 12.21 -6.98 -14.77
C GLN A 108 11.04 -7.82 -15.28
N VAL A 109 11.14 -8.32 -16.52
CA VAL A 109 10.14 -9.24 -17.08
C VAL A 109 10.17 -10.57 -16.32
N ALA A 110 11.36 -11.14 -16.08
CA ALA A 110 11.51 -12.36 -15.27
C ALA A 110 10.94 -12.19 -13.86
N SER A 111 11.18 -11.04 -13.22
CA SER A 111 10.59 -10.68 -11.94
C SER A 111 9.05 -10.66 -12.00
N ALA A 112 8.48 -9.97 -12.99
CA ALA A 112 7.03 -9.89 -13.14
C ALA A 112 6.40 -11.29 -13.32
N LEU A 113 7.01 -12.13 -14.13
CA LEU A 113 6.57 -13.52 -14.31
C LEU A 113 6.66 -14.31 -12.99
N ALA A 114 7.76 -14.19 -12.25
CA ALA A 114 7.92 -14.86 -10.95
C ALA A 114 6.83 -14.43 -9.96
N ILE A 115 6.49 -13.13 -9.91
CA ILE A 115 5.43 -12.63 -9.02
C ILE A 115 4.07 -13.20 -9.43
N VAL A 116 3.73 -13.21 -10.73
CA VAL A 116 2.47 -13.78 -11.23
C VAL A 116 2.37 -15.27 -10.92
N PHE A 117 3.43 -16.05 -11.21
CA PHE A 117 3.46 -17.48 -10.88
C PHE A 117 3.37 -17.72 -9.37
N GLY A 118 4.15 -17.01 -8.58
CA GLY A 118 4.11 -17.11 -7.14
C GLY A 118 2.73 -16.82 -6.55
N THR A 119 1.98 -15.89 -7.16
CA THR A 119 0.61 -15.56 -6.72
C THR A 119 -0.36 -16.73 -6.91
N VAL A 120 -0.26 -17.48 -8.01
CA VAL A 120 -1.11 -18.64 -8.24
C VAL A 120 -0.94 -19.68 -7.12
N PHE A 121 0.29 -19.90 -6.65
CA PHE A 121 0.56 -20.80 -5.54
C PHE A 121 0.20 -20.20 -4.19
N ALA A 122 0.59 -18.96 -3.93
CA ALA A 122 0.35 -18.29 -2.64
C ALA A 122 -1.13 -18.04 -2.34
N SER A 123 -1.95 -17.83 -3.36
CA SER A 123 -3.41 -17.63 -3.20
C SER A 123 -4.19 -18.91 -2.92
N GLY A 124 -3.60 -20.10 -3.13
CA GLY A 124 -4.29 -21.37 -3.00
C GLY A 124 -5.36 -21.63 -4.07
N VAL A 125 -5.44 -20.79 -5.12
CA VAL A 125 -6.40 -20.92 -6.24
C VAL A 125 -6.29 -22.28 -6.94
N TYR A 126 -5.12 -22.90 -6.93
CA TYR A 126 -4.92 -24.24 -7.49
C TYR A 126 -5.73 -25.33 -6.78
N LYS A 127 -6.16 -25.14 -5.51
CA LYS A 127 -6.98 -26.08 -4.72
C LYS A 127 -8.47 -25.95 -5.05
N THR A 128 -8.96 -24.73 -5.14
CA THR A 128 -10.40 -24.42 -5.27
C THR A 128 -10.81 -24.10 -6.69
N GLY A 129 -9.81 -23.83 -7.57
CA GLY A 129 -10.06 -23.26 -8.89
C GLY A 129 -10.52 -21.80 -8.80
N ILE A 130 -10.48 -21.07 -9.90
CA ILE A 130 -10.94 -19.69 -9.98
C ILE A 130 -12.49 -19.62 -9.76
N THR A 131 -13.20 -20.65 -10.17
CA THR A 131 -14.67 -20.74 -10.07
C THR A 131 -15.18 -20.86 -8.64
N GLY A 132 -14.31 -21.15 -7.66
CA GLY A 132 -14.67 -21.24 -6.24
C GLY A 132 -14.75 -19.87 -5.54
N TYR A 133 -14.38 -18.77 -6.22
CA TYR A 133 -14.39 -17.42 -5.66
C TYR A 133 -15.34 -16.49 -6.42
N ASP A 134 -15.88 -15.49 -5.70
CA ASP A 134 -16.71 -14.45 -6.33
C ASP A 134 -15.88 -13.65 -7.35
N PRO A 135 -16.28 -13.62 -8.63
CA PRO A 135 -15.57 -12.88 -9.68
C PRO A 135 -15.48 -11.38 -9.41
N VAL A 136 -16.52 -10.79 -8.78
CA VAL A 136 -16.54 -9.36 -8.47
C VAL A 136 -15.49 -9.04 -7.41
N ALA A 137 -15.37 -9.89 -6.39
CA ALA A 137 -14.36 -9.72 -5.34
C ALA A 137 -12.93 -9.90 -5.88
N LEU A 138 -12.70 -10.82 -6.82
CA LEU A 138 -11.41 -10.99 -7.51
C LEU A 138 -11.06 -9.76 -8.34
N LEU A 139 -12.02 -9.22 -9.12
CA LEU A 139 -11.85 -7.99 -9.90
C LEU A 139 -11.58 -6.78 -9.00
N CYS A 140 -12.26 -6.68 -7.87
CA CYS A 140 -11.99 -5.63 -6.87
C CYS A 140 -10.58 -5.74 -6.30
N ALA A 141 -10.10 -6.93 -5.96
CA ALA A 141 -8.73 -7.13 -5.47
C ALA A 141 -7.68 -6.72 -6.51
N LEU A 142 -7.87 -7.09 -7.79
CA LEU A 142 -7.00 -6.66 -8.88
C LEU A 142 -7.11 -5.16 -9.15
N GLY A 143 -8.32 -4.59 -9.11
CA GLY A 143 -8.56 -3.15 -9.20
C GLY A 143 -7.84 -2.37 -8.10
N ALA A 144 -7.82 -2.91 -6.87
CA ALA A 144 -7.05 -2.37 -5.76
C ALA A 144 -5.54 -2.38 -6.07
N ALA A 145 -5.02 -3.46 -6.65
CA ALA A 145 -3.62 -3.55 -7.08
C ALA A 145 -3.27 -2.51 -8.15
N VAL A 146 -4.15 -2.29 -9.14
CA VAL A 146 -3.99 -1.26 -10.17
C VAL A 146 -3.97 0.14 -9.54
N SER A 147 -4.94 0.46 -8.68
CA SER A 147 -5.01 1.74 -7.99
C SER A 147 -3.79 1.98 -7.09
N CYS A 148 -3.36 0.96 -6.34
CA CYS A 148 -2.16 1.01 -5.49
C CYS A 148 -0.89 1.26 -6.31
N SER A 149 -0.70 0.53 -7.43
CA SER A 149 0.46 0.71 -8.31
C SER A 149 0.53 2.11 -8.92
N LEU A 150 -0.64 2.65 -9.28
CA LEU A 150 -0.77 4.01 -9.82
C LEU A 150 -0.43 5.05 -8.73
N PHE A 151 -0.95 4.88 -7.51
CA PHE A 151 -0.61 5.72 -6.37
C PHE A 151 0.91 5.74 -6.11
N VAL A 152 1.56 4.57 -6.01
CA VAL A 152 3.00 4.46 -5.76
C VAL A 152 3.79 5.16 -6.87
N THR A 153 3.43 4.92 -8.14
CA THR A 153 4.11 5.50 -9.29
C THR A 153 3.96 7.02 -9.37
N LEU A 154 2.76 7.54 -9.13
CA LEU A 154 2.49 8.99 -9.17
C LEU A 154 3.01 9.69 -7.92
N SER A 155 2.95 9.06 -6.75
CA SER A 155 3.48 9.62 -5.50
C SER A 155 4.97 9.93 -5.59
N GLY A 156 5.75 9.08 -6.27
CA GLY A 156 7.18 9.33 -6.52
C GLY A 156 7.46 10.48 -7.49
N LYS A 157 6.47 10.94 -8.27
CA LYS A 157 6.64 12.05 -9.24
C LYS A 157 6.14 13.40 -8.73
N VAL A 158 5.32 13.39 -7.68
CA VAL A 158 4.79 14.63 -7.09
C VAL A 158 5.73 15.07 -5.98
N GLU A 159 6.71 15.90 -6.35
CA GLU A 159 7.56 16.58 -5.38
C GLU A 159 6.76 17.67 -4.68
N ALA A 160 6.85 17.74 -3.35
CA ALA A 160 6.20 18.76 -2.55
C ALA A 160 7.25 19.43 -1.65
N PRO A 161 7.34 20.77 -1.64
CA PRO A 161 8.30 21.51 -0.82
C PRO A 161 7.90 21.54 0.66
N CYS A 162 7.01 20.66 1.10
CA CYS A 162 6.49 20.61 2.47
C CYS A 162 7.00 19.36 3.22
N SER A 163 6.89 19.39 4.55
CA SER A 163 7.25 18.25 5.39
C SER A 163 6.40 17.02 5.08
N SER A 164 6.91 15.82 5.42
CA SER A 164 6.19 14.56 5.18
C SER A 164 4.84 14.52 5.89
N GLU A 165 4.75 15.11 7.08
CA GLU A 165 3.53 15.20 7.87
C GLU A 165 2.49 16.11 7.18
N GLN A 166 2.90 17.29 6.72
CA GLN A 166 2.04 18.23 6.01
C GLN A 166 1.54 17.64 4.68
N ARG A 167 2.42 16.96 3.94
CA ARG A 167 2.04 16.21 2.74
C ARG A 167 0.99 15.14 3.07
N GLY A 168 1.20 14.39 4.17
CA GLY A 168 0.29 13.36 4.64
C GLY A 168 -1.11 13.90 4.95
N VAL A 169 -1.23 15.06 5.61
CA VAL A 169 -2.53 15.71 5.87
C VAL A 169 -3.27 15.99 4.56
N ILE A 170 -2.61 16.56 3.55
CA ILE A 170 -3.25 16.91 2.28
C ILE A 170 -3.68 15.65 1.52
N VAL A 171 -2.85 14.61 1.51
CA VAL A 171 -3.19 13.31 0.90
C VAL A 171 -4.38 12.70 1.64
N CYS A 172 -4.35 12.66 2.98
CA CYS A 172 -5.47 12.11 3.77
C CYS A 172 -6.76 12.91 3.62
N ALA A 173 -6.69 14.23 3.44
CA ALA A 173 -7.86 15.04 3.13
C ALA A 173 -8.53 14.57 1.83
N GLY A 174 -7.74 14.25 0.79
CA GLY A 174 -8.25 13.63 -0.43
C GLY A 174 -8.90 12.26 -0.20
N SER A 175 -8.31 11.44 0.68
CA SER A 175 -8.90 10.15 1.07
C SER A 175 -10.22 10.33 1.81
N VAL A 176 -10.33 11.31 2.71
CA VAL A 176 -11.58 11.64 3.42
C VAL A 176 -12.67 12.05 2.42
N VAL A 177 -12.36 12.96 1.50
CA VAL A 177 -13.33 13.39 0.47
C VAL A 177 -13.81 12.18 -0.36
N MET A 178 -12.91 11.30 -0.77
CA MET A 178 -13.26 10.10 -1.51
C MET A 178 -14.08 9.11 -0.66
N SER A 179 -13.79 8.98 0.65
CA SER A 179 -14.52 8.06 1.53
C SER A 179 -16.00 8.44 1.69
N LEU A 180 -16.34 9.73 1.54
CA LEU A 180 -17.72 10.21 1.57
C LEU A 180 -18.56 9.70 0.39
N THR A 181 -17.94 9.23 -0.70
CA THR A 181 -18.67 8.62 -1.82
C THR A 181 -19.25 7.25 -1.49
N VAL A 182 -18.63 6.51 -0.54
CA VAL A 182 -19.09 5.17 -0.13
C VAL A 182 -19.78 5.18 1.23
N CYS A 183 -19.51 6.18 2.05
CA CYS A 183 -20.13 6.35 3.38
C CYS A 183 -20.39 7.85 3.66
N PRO A 184 -21.38 8.47 2.99
CA PRO A 184 -21.66 9.90 3.15
C PRO A 184 -22.10 10.24 4.57
N ASP A 185 -22.82 9.33 5.21
CA ASP A 185 -23.36 9.53 6.56
C ASP A 185 -22.38 9.18 7.69
N TYR A 186 -21.11 8.92 7.38
CA TYR A 186 -20.13 8.42 8.36
C TYR A 186 -20.08 9.28 9.63
N VAL A 187 -20.07 10.60 9.49
CA VAL A 187 -19.97 11.52 10.64
C VAL A 187 -21.26 11.54 11.47
N VAL A 188 -22.43 11.42 10.80
CA VAL A 188 -23.75 11.53 11.44
C VAL A 188 -24.21 10.18 11.99
N SER A 189 -23.75 9.08 11.41
CA SER A 189 -24.17 7.70 11.76
C SER A 189 -23.77 7.26 13.17
N GLY A 190 -22.89 7.99 13.84
CA GLY A 190 -22.40 7.63 15.18
C GLY A 190 -21.60 6.31 15.24
N VAL A 191 -21.11 5.82 14.11
CA VAL A 191 -20.35 4.55 14.00
C VAL A 191 -19.15 4.52 14.94
N LEU A 192 -18.50 5.64 15.17
CA LEU A 192 -17.39 5.77 16.13
C LEU A 192 -17.81 5.40 17.57
N ALA A 193 -19.06 5.72 17.97
CA ALA A 193 -19.60 5.37 19.26
C ALA A 193 -20.10 3.92 19.34
N GLN A 194 -20.34 3.27 18.18
CA GLN A 194 -20.80 1.87 18.11
C GLN A 194 -19.68 0.85 18.28
N GLY A 195 -18.44 1.27 18.57
CA GLY A 195 -17.32 0.37 18.87
C GLY A 195 -16.35 0.13 17.73
N ILE A 196 -16.44 0.83 16.59
CA ILE A 196 -15.47 0.72 15.49
C ILE A 196 -14.11 1.35 15.87
N LEU A 197 -14.06 2.20 16.89
CA LEU A 197 -12.90 3.00 17.25
C LEU A 197 -11.59 2.21 17.41
N PRO A 198 -11.52 1.03 18.08
CA PRO A 198 -10.29 0.25 18.17
C PRO A 198 -9.75 -0.15 16.80
N PHE A 199 -10.63 -0.63 15.90
CA PHE A 199 -10.27 -1.02 14.54
C PHE A 199 -9.84 0.20 13.71
N ALA A 200 -10.54 1.32 13.86
CA ALA A 200 -10.24 2.57 13.19
C ALA A 200 -8.88 3.14 13.59
N VAL A 201 -8.55 3.11 14.89
CA VAL A 201 -7.25 3.55 15.43
C VAL A 201 -6.13 2.69 14.86
N ILE A 202 -6.27 1.35 14.90
CA ILE A 202 -5.27 0.43 14.35
C ILE A 202 -5.11 0.64 12.83
N ALA A 203 -6.22 0.72 12.09
CA ALA A 203 -6.19 0.90 10.66
C ALA A 203 -5.63 2.28 10.25
N GLY A 204 -6.01 3.36 10.93
CA GLY A 204 -5.51 4.71 10.66
C GLY A 204 -4.04 4.85 11.03
N PHE A 205 -3.62 4.31 12.17
CA PHE A 205 -2.24 4.42 12.65
C PHE A 205 -1.28 3.53 11.85
N PHE A 206 -1.52 2.21 11.84
CA PHE A 206 -0.63 1.25 11.19
C PHE A 206 -0.85 1.13 9.68
N GLY A 207 -2.05 1.42 9.17
CA GLY A 207 -2.37 1.34 7.75
C GLY A 207 -2.11 2.63 6.98
N MET A 208 -2.05 3.77 7.66
CA MET A 208 -1.91 5.06 6.98
C MET A 208 -0.77 5.90 7.54
N LEU A 209 -0.76 6.22 8.83
CA LEU A 209 0.26 7.09 9.41
C LEU A 209 1.66 6.46 9.38
N CYS A 210 1.83 5.28 9.99
CA CYS A 210 3.14 4.63 10.09
C CYS A 210 3.81 4.38 8.74
N PRO A 211 3.16 3.75 7.74
CA PRO A 211 3.80 3.52 6.45
C PRO A 211 4.24 4.82 5.78
N VAL A 212 3.36 5.81 5.72
CA VAL A 212 3.66 7.08 5.03
C VAL A 212 4.79 7.85 5.73
N LEU A 213 4.79 7.94 7.06
CA LEU A 213 5.85 8.62 7.81
C LEU A 213 7.17 7.84 7.75
N LEU A 214 7.15 6.54 8.07
CA LEU A 214 8.37 5.73 8.12
C LEU A 214 9.03 5.61 6.75
N PHE A 215 8.23 5.42 5.68
CA PHE A 215 8.75 5.46 4.32
C PHE A 215 9.23 6.86 3.93
N GLY A 216 8.51 7.92 4.31
CA GLY A 216 8.93 9.30 4.05
C GLY A 216 10.26 9.65 4.70
N MET A 217 10.50 9.17 5.92
CA MET A 217 11.73 9.40 6.68
C MET A 217 12.86 8.45 6.26
N GLY A 218 12.54 7.18 6.00
CA GLY A 218 13.52 6.12 5.73
C GLY A 218 13.98 6.07 4.27
N SER A 219 13.09 6.26 3.30
CA SER A 219 13.40 6.15 1.87
C SER A 219 14.55 7.03 1.38
N PRO A 220 14.73 8.29 1.84
CA PRO A 220 15.86 9.11 1.40
C PRO A 220 17.23 8.55 1.82
N HIS A 221 17.27 7.73 2.87
CA HIS A 221 18.51 7.14 3.42
C HIS A 221 18.82 5.75 2.84
N LEU A 222 17.87 5.15 2.11
CA LEU A 222 18.00 3.82 1.55
C LEU A 222 18.17 3.87 0.02
N PRO A 223 18.94 2.95 -0.58
CA PRO A 223 18.91 2.75 -2.02
C PRO A 223 17.46 2.46 -2.47
N ALA A 224 17.05 3.06 -3.59
CA ALA A 224 15.66 2.98 -4.07
C ALA A 224 15.09 1.56 -4.13
N GLY A 225 15.92 0.56 -4.51
CA GLY A 225 15.52 -0.84 -4.54
C GLY A 225 15.34 -1.49 -3.17
N LEU A 226 16.08 -1.04 -2.15
CA LEU A 226 16.01 -1.64 -0.82
C LEU A 226 14.69 -1.32 -0.10
N SER A 227 14.16 -0.12 -0.30
CA SER A 227 12.86 0.28 0.27
C SER A 227 11.73 -0.62 -0.22
N THR A 228 11.72 -0.98 -1.52
CA THR A 228 10.69 -1.87 -2.09
C THR A 228 10.83 -3.31 -1.58
N VAL A 229 12.07 -3.81 -1.42
CA VAL A 229 12.32 -5.14 -0.86
C VAL A 229 11.86 -5.21 0.60
N MET A 230 12.12 -4.15 1.38
CA MET A 230 11.66 -4.07 2.76
C MET A 230 10.14 -4.03 2.88
N ALA A 231 9.47 -3.29 1.97
CA ALA A 231 8.02 -3.27 1.90
C ALA A 231 7.43 -4.64 1.56
N ALA A 232 8.13 -5.45 0.75
CA ALA A 232 7.67 -6.80 0.41
C ALA A 232 7.62 -7.76 1.60
N ALA A 233 8.31 -7.47 2.71
CA ALA A 233 8.18 -8.21 3.96
C ALA A 233 6.78 -8.13 4.58
N GLU A 234 5.95 -7.16 4.15
CA GLU A 234 4.55 -7.06 4.57
C GLU A 234 3.74 -8.31 4.16
N LEU A 235 4.03 -8.90 3.00
CA LEU A 235 3.29 -10.07 2.51
C LEU A 235 3.42 -11.28 3.46
N PRO A 236 4.63 -11.82 3.76
CA PRO A 236 4.74 -12.96 4.66
C PRO A 236 4.27 -12.62 6.08
N ALA A 237 4.53 -11.40 6.57
CA ALA A 237 4.03 -10.96 7.88
C ALA A 237 2.50 -10.91 7.92
N GLY A 238 1.85 -10.39 6.88
CA GLY A 238 0.39 -10.35 6.77
C GLY A 238 -0.24 -11.74 6.71
N LEU A 239 0.38 -12.68 5.98
CA LEU A 239 -0.07 -14.06 5.88
C LEU A 239 0.12 -14.83 7.20
N LEU A 240 1.26 -14.64 7.88
CA LEU A 240 1.48 -15.22 9.22
C LEU A 240 0.42 -14.75 10.22
N ILE A 241 0.13 -13.46 10.24
CA ILE A 241 -0.89 -12.91 11.14
C ILE A 241 -2.28 -13.44 10.77
N ALA A 242 -2.61 -13.56 9.48
CA ALA A 242 -3.88 -14.15 9.04
C ALA A 242 -4.01 -15.61 9.48
N MET A 243 -2.94 -16.39 9.34
CA MET A 243 -2.91 -17.78 9.78
C MET A 243 -3.11 -17.91 11.31
N ILE A 244 -2.41 -17.09 12.10
CA ILE A 244 -2.46 -17.19 13.58
C ILE A 244 -3.77 -16.64 14.15
N VAL A 245 -4.27 -15.50 13.63
CA VAL A 245 -5.40 -14.78 14.22
C VAL A 245 -6.74 -15.20 13.60
N LEU A 246 -6.77 -15.43 12.28
CA LEU A 246 -7.99 -15.80 11.57
C LEU A 246 -8.16 -17.32 11.44
N GLY A 247 -7.14 -18.12 11.78
CA GLY A 247 -7.17 -19.56 11.62
C GLY A 247 -7.21 -20.02 10.16
N GLU A 248 -6.78 -19.19 9.21
CA GLU A 248 -6.72 -19.53 7.78
C GLU A 248 -5.45 -20.35 7.50
N PRO A 249 -5.54 -21.69 7.31
CA PRO A 249 -4.36 -22.53 7.19
C PRO A 249 -3.65 -22.30 5.86
N LEU A 250 -2.35 -22.11 5.92
CA LEU A 250 -1.46 -22.06 4.75
C LEU A 250 -0.65 -23.35 4.68
N GLY A 251 -0.73 -24.05 3.55
CA GLY A 251 0.08 -25.23 3.29
C GLY A 251 1.49 -24.88 2.80
N VAL A 252 2.30 -25.90 2.63
CA VAL A 252 3.70 -25.76 2.14
C VAL A 252 3.75 -25.11 0.74
N VAL A 253 2.78 -25.41 -0.11
CA VAL A 253 2.72 -24.88 -1.48
C VAL A 253 2.44 -23.38 -1.49
N GLU A 254 1.55 -22.89 -0.62
CA GLU A 254 1.28 -21.46 -0.45
C GLU A 254 2.53 -20.72 0.03
N TRP A 255 3.28 -21.29 0.98
CA TRP A 255 4.55 -20.72 1.44
C TRP A 255 5.62 -20.71 0.35
N LEU A 256 5.70 -21.72 -0.50
CA LEU A 256 6.55 -21.71 -1.69
C LEU A 256 6.15 -20.59 -2.65
N GLY A 257 4.84 -20.37 -2.86
CA GLY A 257 4.35 -19.25 -3.65
C GLY A 257 4.79 -17.89 -3.08
N VAL A 258 4.71 -17.69 -1.77
CA VAL A 258 5.21 -16.49 -1.08
C VAL A 258 6.71 -16.31 -1.30
N ALA A 259 7.50 -17.37 -1.17
CA ALA A 259 8.94 -17.32 -1.41
C ALA A 259 9.28 -16.93 -2.85
N ILE A 260 8.52 -17.45 -3.84
CA ILE A 260 8.67 -17.08 -5.26
C ILE A 260 8.33 -15.58 -5.47
N ILE A 261 7.26 -15.07 -4.86
CA ILE A 261 6.90 -13.65 -4.96
C ILE A 261 8.02 -12.77 -4.39
N LEU A 262 8.53 -13.11 -3.20
CA LEU A 262 9.63 -12.36 -2.58
C LEU A 262 10.90 -12.40 -3.42
N ALA A 263 11.25 -13.56 -3.97
CA ALA A 263 12.38 -13.70 -4.90
C ALA A 263 12.18 -12.84 -6.15
N GLY A 264 10.98 -12.81 -6.71
CA GLY A 264 10.63 -11.95 -7.84
C GLY A 264 10.78 -10.46 -7.51
N VAL A 265 10.28 -10.01 -6.35
CA VAL A 265 10.43 -8.62 -5.89
C VAL A 265 11.91 -8.25 -5.71
N CYS A 266 12.71 -9.12 -5.08
CA CYS A 266 14.16 -8.91 -4.95
C CYS A 266 14.85 -8.82 -6.31
N LEU A 267 14.49 -9.70 -7.24
CA LEU A 267 15.05 -9.74 -8.58
C LEU A 267 14.78 -8.44 -9.36
N ALA A 268 13.59 -7.86 -9.21
CA ALA A 268 13.24 -6.58 -9.83
C ALA A 268 14.18 -5.44 -9.38
N GLN A 269 14.72 -5.51 -8.17
CA GLN A 269 15.50 -4.44 -7.56
C GLN A 269 17.02 -4.59 -7.79
N VAL A 270 17.50 -5.74 -8.26
CA VAL A 270 18.92 -5.99 -8.52
C VAL A 270 19.56 -4.90 -9.39
N PRO A 271 18.96 -4.46 -10.51
CA PRO A 271 19.58 -3.42 -11.35
C PRO A 271 19.75 -2.08 -10.64
N SER A 272 18.81 -1.71 -9.77
CA SER A 272 18.88 -0.45 -9.01
C SER A 272 19.96 -0.50 -7.92
N LEU A 273 20.13 -1.66 -7.30
CA LEU A 273 21.16 -1.89 -6.27
C LEU A 273 22.57 -1.89 -6.86
N LEU A 274 22.75 -2.50 -8.04
CA LEU A 274 24.05 -2.53 -8.72
C LEU A 274 24.44 -1.16 -9.27
N GLY A 275 23.53 -0.45 -9.94
CA GLY A 275 23.77 0.91 -10.45
C GLY A 275 24.08 1.92 -9.35
N GLY A 276 23.45 1.80 -8.18
CA GLY A 276 23.77 2.62 -7.01
C GLY A 276 25.15 2.35 -6.42
N ARG A 277 25.65 1.11 -6.52
CA ARG A 277 27.04 0.76 -6.12
C ARG A 277 28.09 1.30 -7.06
N GLU A 278 27.84 1.28 -8.36
CA GLU A 278 28.74 1.84 -9.38
C GLU A 278 28.83 3.36 -9.26
N ALA A 279 27.73 4.05 -9.08
CA ALA A 279 27.69 5.48 -8.85
C ALA A 279 28.44 5.91 -7.57
N ARG A 280 28.31 5.15 -6.48
CA ARG A 280 29.06 5.38 -5.24
C ARG A 280 30.56 5.12 -5.40
N ARG A 281 30.95 4.08 -6.16
CA ARG A 281 32.37 3.80 -6.46
C ARG A 281 32.99 4.89 -7.33
N ALA A 282 32.27 5.39 -8.33
CA ALA A 282 32.73 6.50 -9.17
C ALA A 282 32.90 7.79 -8.36
N ALA A 283 31.97 8.12 -7.46
CA ALA A 283 32.07 9.27 -6.57
C ALA A 283 33.24 9.16 -5.57
N ALA A 284 33.48 7.98 -5.01
CA ALA A 284 34.59 7.73 -4.11
C ALA A 284 35.96 7.79 -4.82
N GLY A 285 36.03 7.34 -6.08
CA GLY A 285 37.25 7.43 -6.90
C GLY A 285 37.61 8.88 -7.27
N GLN A 286 36.60 9.74 -7.45
CA GLN A 286 36.81 11.18 -7.70
C GLN A 286 37.21 11.98 -6.46
N ALA A 287 36.92 11.49 -5.27
CA ALA A 287 37.27 12.14 -4.00
C ALA A 287 38.73 11.84 -3.56
N VAL A 288 39.39 10.87 -4.19
CA VAL A 288 40.76 10.41 -3.87
C VAL A 288 41.80 10.92 -4.93
N SER A 289 41.33 11.44 -6.06
CA SER A 289 42.14 12.11 -7.09
C SER A 289 42.12 13.62 -6.90
#